data_a6865039a4dea93fdb4b1661642ee101
#
_entry.id   a6865039a4dea93fdb4b1661642ee101
#
_cell.length_a   1.000
_cell.length_b   1.000
_cell.length_c   1.000
_cell.angle_alpha   90.00
_cell.angle_beta   90.00
_cell.angle_gamma   90.00
#
_symmetry.space_group_name_H-M   'P 1'
#
loop_
_entity.id
_entity.type
_entity.pdbx_description
1 polymer ?
#
loop_
_entity_poly.entity_id
_entity_poly.type
_entity_poly.pdbx_seq_one_letter_code
_entity_poly.pdbx_strand_id
1 'polypeptide(L)'
;MSTPAATLSPQGTLRDVWLISAGHALTHWYPATFYVLLPLIGKELGLSYTQIGFLMSAQHIAGAISNLPGGMLVDAVGKRGYLMAASLFWVGFPYALMSLTDSMWMLVVCVMLVGIGNNLWHPAAIPTLAHRYPQRKGLVLSFHGMGGNIGEAVAPLAAGALLAWFSWRTVVVINIVPGLVMATLILVLVGALATARTQNDADVNAGAGGPKWNPRQYLRDLGGLLRDRTLMLICVSAGFRTLTQVGLLVFLPVYLAYEQGYSPIAVGVCMTVMQVAGLIAGPIGGHLSDTMGRKKVIMSSMLLSGITIIGMVLAGQSFAFIIFVALVGFFMYAMRPVMQAWAVENTPRRLAGTGVGLQFTILAIGGSIAPATFGLIADTWNVYAAFYFLAGTIIAANLLVLFVPRDGATAA
;
A
#
# COMPACT_ATOMS: atom_id res chain seq x y z
N MET A 1 -52.67 0.59 16.31
CA MET A 1 -51.35 1.22 16.59
C MET A 1 -50.44 0.82 15.43
N SER A 2 -50.30 1.71 14.47
CA SER A 2 -49.45 1.54 13.28
C SER A 2 -48.00 1.83 13.68
N THR A 3 -47.14 0.82 13.53
CA THR A 3 -45.68 0.93 13.67
C THR A 3 -45.18 1.99 12.66
N PRO A 4 -44.40 2.99 13.06
CA PRO A 4 -43.85 3.93 12.12
C PRO A 4 -42.88 3.19 11.19
N ALA A 5 -43.12 3.34 9.86
CA ALA A 5 -42.22 2.85 8.84
C ALA A 5 -40.82 3.42 9.09
N ALA A 6 -39.83 2.54 9.30
CA ALA A 6 -38.44 2.92 9.36
C ALA A 6 -38.07 3.66 8.07
N THR A 7 -37.82 4.96 8.20
CA THR A 7 -37.28 5.78 7.11
C THR A 7 -35.94 5.21 6.70
N LEU A 8 -35.92 4.50 5.57
CA LEU A 8 -34.70 3.99 4.96
C LEU A 8 -33.76 5.19 4.74
N SER A 9 -32.61 5.16 5.37
CA SER A 9 -31.52 6.10 5.05
C SER A 9 -31.28 6.11 3.54
N PRO A 10 -31.04 7.27 2.91
CA PRO A 10 -30.83 7.32 1.47
C PRO A 10 -29.73 6.35 1.08
N GLN A 11 -30.10 5.30 0.34
CA GLN A 11 -29.15 4.32 -0.18
C GLN A 11 -28.10 5.09 -0.98
N GLY A 12 -26.81 4.90 -0.64
CA GLY A 12 -25.72 5.52 -1.36
C GLY A 12 -25.80 5.23 -2.86
N THR A 13 -25.48 6.19 -3.69
CA THR A 13 -25.48 6.04 -5.14
C THR A 13 -24.19 5.38 -5.60
N LEU A 14 -24.22 4.56 -6.65
CA LEU A 14 -22.99 3.98 -7.26
C LEU A 14 -21.95 5.07 -7.60
N ARG A 15 -22.42 6.30 -7.84
CA ARG A 15 -21.56 7.46 -8.02
C ARG A 15 -20.58 7.66 -6.86
N ASP A 16 -21.03 7.51 -5.61
CA ASP A 16 -20.20 7.73 -4.44
C ASP A 16 -19.10 6.64 -4.34
N VAL A 17 -19.45 5.40 -4.69
CA VAL A 17 -18.47 4.30 -4.76
C VAL A 17 -17.38 4.60 -5.77
N TRP A 18 -17.77 5.04 -6.98
CA TRP A 18 -16.82 5.38 -8.03
C TRP A 18 -15.94 6.58 -7.68
N LEU A 19 -16.51 7.63 -7.10
CA LEU A 19 -15.76 8.82 -6.66
C LEU A 19 -14.76 8.48 -5.57
N ILE A 20 -15.16 7.70 -4.56
CA ILE A 20 -14.25 7.29 -3.49
C ILE A 20 -13.19 6.31 -4.03
N SER A 21 -13.54 5.42 -4.97
CA SER A 21 -12.56 4.52 -5.60
C SER A 21 -11.56 5.27 -6.50
N ALA A 22 -12.02 6.29 -7.23
CA ALA A 22 -11.15 7.16 -8.02
C ALA A 22 -10.23 8.02 -7.13
N GLY A 23 -10.74 8.53 -6.01
CA GLY A 23 -9.91 9.19 -4.99
C GLY A 23 -8.84 8.26 -4.43
N HIS A 24 -9.18 6.98 -4.17
CA HIS A 24 -8.22 5.97 -3.75
C HIS A 24 -7.17 5.69 -4.84
N ALA A 25 -7.54 5.70 -6.11
CA ALA A 25 -6.58 5.60 -7.20
C ALA A 25 -5.52 6.71 -7.12
N LEU A 26 -5.92 7.93 -6.78
CA LEU A 26 -4.99 9.05 -6.65
C LEU A 26 -4.07 8.92 -5.43
N THR A 27 -4.51 8.38 -4.30
CA THR A 27 -3.61 8.16 -3.15
C THR A 27 -2.47 7.19 -3.49
N HIS A 28 -2.70 6.23 -4.39
CA HIS A 28 -1.68 5.32 -4.90
C HIS A 28 -0.92 5.89 -6.10
N TRP A 29 -1.54 6.77 -6.86
CA TRP A 29 -0.92 7.47 -7.99
C TRP A 29 0.31 8.29 -7.56
N TYR A 30 0.23 9.01 -6.46
CA TYR A 30 1.32 9.88 -6.00
C TYR A 30 2.60 9.11 -5.68
N PRO A 31 2.60 8.07 -4.82
CA PRO A 31 3.81 7.28 -4.59
C PRO A 31 4.33 6.62 -5.86
N ALA A 32 3.43 6.08 -6.71
CA ALA A 32 3.82 5.40 -7.94
C ALA A 32 4.45 6.35 -8.96
N THR A 33 3.93 7.57 -9.08
CA THR A 33 4.57 8.66 -9.85
C THR A 33 5.95 8.98 -9.29
N PHE A 34 6.06 9.15 -7.97
CA PHE A 34 7.30 9.54 -7.33
C PHE A 34 8.42 8.52 -7.54
N TYR A 35 8.13 7.22 -7.58
CA TYR A 35 9.11 6.19 -7.90
C TYR A 35 9.76 6.40 -9.28
N VAL A 36 9.00 6.86 -10.27
CA VAL A 36 9.53 7.15 -11.62
C VAL A 36 10.34 8.45 -11.66
N LEU A 37 10.06 9.39 -10.75
CA LEU A 37 10.81 10.65 -10.62
C LEU A 37 12.16 10.46 -9.91
N LEU A 38 12.28 9.47 -9.01
CA LEU A 38 13.46 9.26 -8.17
C LEU A 38 14.79 9.25 -8.93
N PRO A 39 14.92 8.57 -10.08
CA PRO A 39 16.20 8.58 -10.83
C PRO A 39 16.61 9.98 -11.28
N LEU A 40 15.64 10.79 -11.72
CA LEU A 40 15.91 12.15 -12.20
C LEU A 40 16.27 13.09 -11.06
N ILE A 41 15.53 13.00 -9.95
CA ILE A 41 15.80 13.74 -8.71
C ILE A 41 17.18 13.36 -8.16
N GLY A 42 17.46 12.06 -8.07
CA GLY A 42 18.74 11.55 -7.57
C GLY A 42 19.91 12.01 -8.42
N LYS A 43 19.78 11.96 -9.75
CA LYS A 43 20.81 12.41 -10.69
C LYS A 43 21.06 13.93 -10.58
N GLU A 44 20.00 14.73 -10.52
CA GLU A 44 20.10 16.19 -10.48
C GLU A 44 20.70 16.70 -9.17
N LEU A 45 20.33 16.06 -8.04
CA LEU A 45 20.82 16.44 -6.71
C LEU A 45 22.09 15.68 -6.29
N GLY A 46 22.62 14.80 -7.14
CA GLY A 46 23.80 14.00 -6.83
C GLY A 46 23.59 13.03 -5.64
N LEU A 47 22.38 12.49 -5.49
CA LEU A 47 22.06 11.60 -4.35
C LEU A 47 22.66 10.20 -4.54
N SER A 48 23.25 9.66 -3.48
CA SER A 48 23.64 8.25 -3.42
C SER A 48 22.42 7.32 -3.31
N TYR A 49 22.60 6.02 -3.55
CA TYR A 49 21.54 5.03 -3.35
C TYR A 49 21.05 5.01 -1.89
N THR A 50 21.95 5.19 -0.90
CA THR A 50 21.60 5.31 0.53
C THR A 50 20.71 6.53 0.78
N GLN A 51 21.01 7.66 0.18
CA GLN A 51 20.21 8.89 0.33
C GLN A 51 18.82 8.76 -0.30
N ILE A 52 18.73 8.14 -1.48
CA ILE A 52 17.44 7.79 -2.12
C ILE A 52 16.64 6.84 -1.21
N GLY A 53 17.31 5.82 -0.68
CA GLY A 53 16.71 4.87 0.24
C GLY A 53 16.20 5.52 1.52
N PHE A 54 16.99 6.41 2.13
CA PHE A 54 16.61 7.16 3.32
C PHE A 54 15.37 8.04 3.07
N LEU A 55 15.34 8.76 1.95
CA LEU A 55 14.21 9.60 1.56
C LEU A 55 12.91 8.78 1.49
N MET A 56 12.94 7.61 0.88
CA MET A 56 11.77 6.74 0.77
C MET A 56 11.41 6.06 2.09
N SER A 57 12.40 5.67 2.90
CA SER A 57 12.16 5.14 4.25
C SER A 57 11.47 6.19 5.13
N ALA A 58 11.87 7.46 5.05
CA ALA A 58 11.23 8.55 5.79
C ALA A 58 9.75 8.70 5.41
N GLN A 59 9.38 8.58 4.13
CA GLN A 59 7.99 8.59 3.68
C GLN A 59 7.18 7.45 4.30
N HIS A 60 7.70 6.22 4.26
CA HIS A 60 7.02 5.05 4.81
C HIS A 60 6.88 5.13 6.33
N ILE A 61 7.91 5.59 7.04
CA ILE A 61 7.87 5.81 8.50
C ILE A 61 6.80 6.85 8.87
N ALA A 62 6.80 8.00 8.19
CA ALA A 62 5.84 9.05 8.44
C ALA A 62 4.39 8.58 8.20
N GLY A 63 4.17 7.83 7.12
CA GLY A 63 2.90 7.17 6.84
C GLY A 63 2.48 6.19 7.92
N ALA A 64 3.39 5.31 8.35
CA ALA A 64 3.10 4.31 9.38
C ALA A 64 2.73 4.97 10.73
N ILE A 65 3.47 5.98 11.15
CA ILE A 65 3.20 6.72 12.39
C ILE A 65 1.88 7.48 12.33
N SER A 66 1.50 8.00 11.16
CA SER A 66 0.26 8.77 10.99
C SER A 66 -1.02 7.94 10.98
N ASN A 67 -0.95 6.62 10.82
CA ASN A 67 -2.13 5.76 10.72
C ASN A 67 -3.03 5.83 11.96
N LEU A 68 -2.45 5.70 13.16
CA LEU A 68 -3.23 5.74 14.40
C LEU A 68 -3.77 7.12 14.71
N PRO A 69 -2.97 8.22 14.72
CA PRO A 69 -3.48 9.57 14.87
C PRO A 69 -4.51 9.96 13.80
N GLY A 70 -4.32 9.52 12.56
CA GLY A 70 -5.27 9.74 11.45
C GLY A 70 -6.62 9.09 11.71
N GLY A 71 -6.63 7.83 12.19
CA GLY A 71 -7.86 7.15 12.59
C GLY A 71 -8.57 7.89 13.73
N MET A 72 -7.85 8.29 14.78
CA MET A 72 -8.40 9.07 15.91
C MET A 72 -8.98 10.40 15.45
N LEU A 73 -8.31 11.10 14.51
CA LEU A 73 -8.79 12.35 13.93
C LEU A 73 -10.11 12.14 13.16
N VAL A 74 -10.19 11.05 12.38
CA VAL A 74 -11.41 10.70 11.64
C VAL A 74 -12.59 10.46 12.60
N ASP A 75 -12.36 9.74 13.68
CA ASP A 75 -13.41 9.45 14.67
C ASP A 75 -13.81 10.71 15.45
N ALA A 76 -12.86 11.57 15.81
CA ALA A 76 -13.10 12.82 16.54
C ALA A 76 -13.87 13.84 15.68
N VAL A 77 -13.47 14.02 14.42
CA VAL A 77 -14.09 15.00 13.50
C VAL A 77 -15.42 14.50 12.98
N GLY A 78 -15.57 13.20 12.70
CA GLY A 78 -16.79 12.58 12.17
C GLY A 78 -17.17 12.98 10.75
N LYS A 79 -16.55 14.00 10.18
CA LYS A 79 -16.83 14.55 8.84
C LYS A 79 -15.95 13.86 7.77
N ARG A 80 -16.17 12.56 7.54
CA ARG A 80 -15.31 11.71 6.73
C ARG A 80 -15.06 12.20 5.30
N GLY A 81 -16.10 12.79 4.64
CA GLY A 81 -15.96 13.34 3.30
C GLY A 81 -15.00 14.52 3.24
N TYR A 82 -15.04 15.42 4.25
CA TYR A 82 -14.09 16.53 4.34
C TYR A 82 -12.66 16.03 4.59
N LEU A 83 -12.50 14.97 5.38
CA LEU A 83 -11.17 14.39 5.64
C LEU A 83 -10.61 13.67 4.42
N MET A 84 -11.44 13.00 3.60
CA MET A 84 -11.01 12.46 2.31
C MET A 84 -10.58 13.58 1.35
N ALA A 85 -11.35 14.65 1.24
CA ALA A 85 -10.97 15.81 0.42
C ALA A 85 -9.68 16.46 0.93
N ALA A 86 -9.55 16.65 2.25
CA ALA A 86 -8.35 17.20 2.88
C ALA A 86 -7.11 16.33 2.64
N SER A 87 -7.24 15.00 2.65
CA SER A 87 -6.15 14.06 2.34
C SER A 87 -5.60 14.32 0.93
N LEU A 88 -6.45 14.40 -0.07
CA LEU A 88 -6.03 14.66 -1.46
C LEU A 88 -5.50 16.08 -1.68
N PHE A 89 -6.13 17.06 -1.08
CA PHE A 89 -5.65 18.45 -1.11
C PHE A 89 -4.28 18.58 -0.44
N TRP A 90 -4.10 17.93 0.72
CA TRP A 90 -2.87 17.95 1.48
C TRP A 90 -1.67 17.44 0.67
N VAL A 91 -1.84 16.38 -0.11
CA VAL A 91 -0.74 15.82 -0.92
C VAL A 91 -0.25 16.81 -1.98
N GLY A 92 -1.13 17.65 -2.53
CA GLY A 92 -0.76 18.70 -3.51
C GLY A 92 0.24 19.72 -2.98
N PHE A 93 0.14 20.10 -1.71
CA PHE A 93 1.03 21.09 -1.11
C PHE A 93 2.50 20.62 -1.04
N PRO A 94 2.85 19.44 -0.51
CA PRO A 94 4.22 18.95 -0.54
C PRO A 94 4.77 18.77 -1.97
N TYR A 95 3.93 18.38 -2.93
CA TYR A 95 4.33 18.29 -4.33
C TYR A 95 4.71 19.68 -4.90
N ALA A 96 3.95 20.73 -4.57
CA ALA A 96 4.34 22.10 -4.94
C ALA A 96 5.69 22.48 -4.35
N LEU A 97 5.91 22.20 -3.06
CA LEU A 97 7.19 22.48 -2.39
C LEU A 97 8.37 21.72 -3.00
N MET A 98 8.17 20.44 -3.38
CA MET A 98 9.20 19.64 -4.05
C MET A 98 9.71 20.31 -5.32
N SER A 99 8.85 20.95 -6.10
CA SER A 99 9.23 21.61 -7.35
C SER A 99 10.16 22.81 -7.16
N LEU A 100 10.21 23.36 -5.96
CA LEU A 100 10.90 24.60 -5.62
C LEU A 100 12.23 24.38 -4.86
N THR A 101 12.59 23.12 -4.59
CA THR A 101 13.76 22.83 -3.74
C THR A 101 14.86 22.05 -4.46
N ASP A 102 16.11 22.40 -4.09
CA ASP A 102 17.33 21.65 -4.43
C ASP A 102 17.90 20.94 -3.19
N SER A 103 17.21 21.01 -2.05
CA SER A 103 17.67 20.42 -0.80
C SER A 103 17.09 19.02 -0.59
N MET A 104 17.96 18.03 -0.41
CA MET A 104 17.56 16.67 -0.01
C MET A 104 16.69 16.69 1.27
N TRP A 105 17.06 17.49 2.27
CA TRP A 105 16.33 17.54 3.54
C TRP A 105 14.92 18.11 3.38
N MET A 106 14.75 19.09 2.50
CA MET A 106 13.42 19.62 2.18
C MET A 106 12.59 18.55 1.43
N LEU A 107 13.21 17.78 0.52
CA LEU A 107 12.53 16.65 -0.12
C LEU A 107 12.10 15.59 0.91
N VAL A 108 12.95 15.28 1.90
CA VAL A 108 12.58 14.36 3.00
C VAL A 108 11.34 14.86 3.73
N VAL A 109 11.29 16.16 4.08
CA VAL A 109 10.10 16.75 4.71
C VAL A 109 8.88 16.64 3.80
N CYS A 110 9.02 16.94 2.52
CA CYS A 110 7.92 16.85 1.55
C CYS A 110 7.38 15.41 1.42
N VAL A 111 8.24 14.40 1.27
CA VAL A 111 7.79 13.01 1.14
C VAL A 111 7.18 12.49 2.45
N MET A 112 7.66 12.92 3.60
CA MET A 112 7.03 12.62 4.89
C MET A 112 5.61 13.19 4.96
N LEU A 113 5.42 14.43 4.53
CA LEU A 113 4.10 15.08 4.46
C LEU A 113 3.16 14.34 3.50
N VAL A 114 3.66 13.87 2.34
CA VAL A 114 2.90 13.02 1.41
C VAL A 114 2.49 11.73 2.09
N GLY A 115 3.40 11.06 2.81
CA GLY A 115 3.12 9.84 3.55
C GLY A 115 2.01 10.02 4.59
N ILE A 116 2.04 11.12 5.34
CA ILE A 116 1.00 11.49 6.33
C ILE A 116 -0.35 11.70 5.62
N GLY A 117 -0.38 12.49 4.54
CA GLY A 117 -1.61 12.80 3.82
C GLY A 117 -2.28 11.56 3.23
N ASN A 118 -1.52 10.70 2.58
CA ASN A 118 -2.03 9.48 1.96
C ASN A 118 -2.67 8.52 2.98
N ASN A 119 -2.10 8.41 4.17
CA ASN A 119 -2.62 7.50 5.19
C ASN A 119 -3.91 7.99 5.89
N LEU A 120 -4.26 9.26 5.77
CA LEU A 120 -5.54 9.78 6.27
C LEU A 120 -6.74 9.31 5.43
N TRP A 121 -6.53 8.89 4.19
CA TRP A 121 -7.58 8.43 3.29
C TRP A 121 -8.31 7.18 3.79
N HIS A 122 -7.57 6.13 4.13
CA HIS A 122 -8.13 4.81 4.44
C HIS A 122 -9.06 4.81 5.66
N PRO A 123 -8.71 5.42 6.82
CA PRO A 123 -9.61 5.52 7.96
C PRO A 123 -10.92 6.25 7.67
N ALA A 124 -10.90 7.19 6.71
CA ALA A 124 -12.11 7.92 6.32
C ALA A 124 -12.95 7.15 5.29
N ALA A 125 -12.33 6.57 4.25
CA ALA A 125 -13.01 5.98 3.10
C ALA A 125 -13.62 4.60 3.40
N ILE A 126 -12.85 3.70 4.04
CA ILE A 126 -13.27 2.31 4.26
C ILE A 126 -14.54 2.23 5.14
N PRO A 127 -14.61 2.89 6.32
CA PRO A 127 -15.82 2.87 7.13
C PRO A 127 -16.99 3.55 6.43
N THR A 128 -16.75 4.64 5.67
CA THR A 128 -17.81 5.32 4.92
C THR A 128 -18.48 4.37 3.93
N LEU A 129 -17.69 3.62 3.14
CA LEU A 129 -18.22 2.64 2.21
C LEU A 129 -18.93 1.48 2.92
N ALA A 130 -18.32 0.94 3.97
CA ALA A 130 -18.85 -0.21 4.71
C ALA A 130 -20.19 0.10 5.40
N HIS A 131 -20.34 1.31 5.97
CA HIS A 131 -21.59 1.73 6.63
C HIS A 131 -22.69 2.10 5.63
N ARG A 132 -22.31 2.67 4.50
CA ARG A 132 -23.26 3.14 3.50
C ARG A 132 -23.84 2.01 2.64
N TYR A 133 -23.11 0.90 2.52
CA TYR A 133 -23.51 -0.27 1.73
C TYR A 133 -23.43 -1.56 2.57
N PRO A 134 -24.20 -1.69 3.66
CA PRO A 134 -24.05 -2.79 4.61
C PRO A 134 -24.31 -4.17 3.98
N GLN A 135 -25.19 -4.24 2.96
CA GLN A 135 -25.53 -5.50 2.28
C GLN A 135 -24.59 -5.87 1.12
N ARG A 136 -23.71 -4.93 0.71
CA ARG A 136 -22.77 -5.12 -0.40
C ARG A 136 -21.35 -4.69 -0.02
N LYS A 137 -21.00 -4.79 1.27
CA LYS A 137 -19.69 -4.34 1.81
C LYS A 137 -18.51 -4.88 1.02
N GLY A 138 -18.52 -6.20 0.76
CA GLY A 138 -17.44 -6.86 0.02
C GLY A 138 -17.26 -6.28 -1.38
N LEU A 139 -18.36 -6.09 -2.11
CA LEU A 139 -18.33 -5.56 -3.48
C LEU A 139 -17.78 -4.12 -3.53
N VAL A 140 -18.29 -3.23 -2.67
CA VAL A 140 -17.85 -1.82 -2.70
C VAL A 140 -16.41 -1.65 -2.21
N LEU A 141 -15.96 -2.45 -1.24
CA LEU A 141 -14.58 -2.46 -0.79
C LEU A 141 -13.64 -3.08 -1.84
N SER A 142 -14.14 -4.02 -2.65
CA SER A 142 -13.38 -4.55 -3.80
C SER A 142 -13.18 -3.48 -4.88
N PHE A 143 -14.23 -2.71 -5.22
CA PHE A 143 -14.08 -1.57 -6.13
C PHE A 143 -13.11 -0.51 -5.59
N HIS A 144 -13.17 -0.24 -4.29
CA HIS A 144 -12.23 0.67 -3.64
C HIS A 144 -10.79 0.16 -3.76
N GLY A 145 -10.54 -1.13 -3.46
CA GLY A 145 -9.22 -1.74 -3.61
C GLY A 145 -8.72 -1.75 -5.06
N MET A 146 -9.62 -2.03 -6.01
CA MET A 146 -9.29 -1.98 -7.45
C MET A 146 -8.88 -0.57 -7.89
N GLY A 147 -9.51 0.49 -7.32
CA GLY A 147 -9.10 1.88 -7.57
C GLY A 147 -7.62 2.09 -7.25
N GLY A 148 -7.17 1.69 -6.05
CA GLY A 148 -5.75 1.79 -5.68
C GLY A 148 -4.81 1.07 -6.65
N ASN A 149 -5.13 -0.16 -7.01
CA ASN A 149 -4.33 -0.95 -7.95
C ASN A 149 -4.27 -0.31 -9.36
N ILE A 150 -5.37 0.29 -9.83
CA ILE A 150 -5.38 1.04 -11.11
C ILE A 150 -4.47 2.27 -11.00
N GLY A 151 -4.53 3.01 -9.88
CA GLY A 151 -3.63 4.14 -9.64
C GLY A 151 -2.16 3.74 -9.71
N GLU A 152 -1.77 2.66 -9.01
CA GLU A 152 -0.41 2.12 -9.05
C GLU A 152 0.02 1.68 -10.47
N ALA A 153 -0.91 1.13 -11.26
CA ALA A 153 -0.59 0.62 -12.60
C ALA A 153 -0.46 1.73 -13.65
N VAL A 154 -1.32 2.75 -13.60
CA VAL A 154 -1.38 3.80 -14.64
C VAL A 154 -0.38 4.94 -14.38
N ALA A 155 -0.14 5.29 -13.13
CA ALA A 155 0.69 6.42 -12.76
C ALA A 155 2.14 6.35 -13.31
N PRO A 156 2.85 5.21 -13.28
CA PRO A 156 4.20 5.14 -13.83
C PRO A 156 4.26 5.43 -15.32
N LEU A 157 3.30 4.91 -16.10
CA LEU A 157 3.23 5.18 -17.54
C LEU A 157 2.96 6.67 -17.82
N ALA A 158 2.01 7.25 -17.11
CA ALA A 158 1.68 8.67 -17.24
C ALA A 158 2.86 9.56 -16.84
N ALA A 159 3.54 9.26 -15.73
CA ALA A 159 4.73 9.97 -15.30
C ALA A 159 5.86 9.87 -16.32
N GLY A 160 6.16 8.65 -16.81
CA GLY A 160 7.17 8.43 -17.84
C GLY A 160 6.88 9.17 -19.14
N ALA A 161 5.61 9.20 -19.56
CA ALA A 161 5.19 9.94 -20.76
C ALA A 161 5.33 11.46 -20.57
N LEU A 162 4.96 12.01 -19.43
CA LEU A 162 5.14 13.43 -19.11
C LEU A 162 6.62 13.81 -19.05
N LEU A 163 7.47 12.96 -18.49
CA LEU A 163 8.91 13.18 -18.40
C LEU A 163 9.63 13.15 -19.75
N ALA A 164 9.00 12.67 -20.81
CA ALA A 164 9.54 12.78 -22.17
C ALA A 164 9.52 14.23 -22.69
N TRP A 165 8.64 15.07 -22.13
CA TRP A 165 8.42 16.45 -22.58
C TRP A 165 8.72 17.50 -21.54
N PHE A 166 8.65 17.15 -20.25
CA PHE A 166 8.76 18.08 -19.14
C PHE A 166 9.83 17.66 -18.14
N SER A 167 10.39 18.64 -17.43
CA SER A 167 11.27 18.36 -16.28
C SER A 167 10.50 17.65 -15.17
N TRP A 168 11.20 16.94 -14.28
CA TRP A 168 10.56 16.31 -13.13
C TRP A 168 9.83 17.32 -12.22
N ARG A 169 10.35 18.55 -12.10
CA ARG A 169 9.69 19.64 -11.35
C ARG A 169 8.34 20.01 -11.97
N THR A 170 8.29 20.14 -13.29
CA THR A 170 7.04 20.42 -14.01
C THR A 170 6.06 19.26 -13.86
N VAL A 171 6.53 18.02 -13.94
CA VAL A 171 5.68 16.82 -13.76
C VAL A 171 5.09 16.78 -12.35
N VAL A 172 5.88 17.11 -11.32
CA VAL A 172 5.40 17.24 -9.94
C VAL A 172 4.26 18.26 -9.84
N VAL A 173 4.41 19.44 -10.46
CA VAL A 173 3.36 20.49 -10.46
C VAL A 173 2.11 20.03 -11.22
N ILE A 174 2.26 19.40 -12.38
CA ILE A 174 1.12 18.85 -13.15
C ILE A 174 0.33 17.85 -12.31
N ASN A 175 1.03 17.02 -11.52
CA ASN A 175 0.39 16.00 -10.67
C ASN A 175 -0.42 16.59 -9.49
N ILE A 176 -0.29 17.87 -9.16
CA ILE A 176 -1.16 18.53 -8.19
C ILE A 176 -2.60 18.60 -8.70
N VAL A 177 -2.80 18.81 -10.01
CA VAL A 177 -4.10 19.08 -10.63
C VAL A 177 -5.10 17.94 -10.41
N PRO A 178 -4.81 16.67 -10.70
CA PRO A 178 -5.76 15.58 -10.46
C PRO A 178 -6.21 15.48 -9.00
N GLY A 179 -5.30 15.71 -8.05
CA GLY A 179 -5.62 15.70 -6.62
C GLY A 179 -6.55 16.82 -6.22
N LEU A 180 -6.30 18.06 -6.69
CA LEU A 180 -7.16 19.21 -6.41
C LEU A 180 -8.56 19.04 -7.03
N VAL A 181 -8.63 18.57 -8.27
CA VAL A 181 -9.91 18.30 -8.95
C VAL A 181 -10.70 17.25 -8.17
N MET A 182 -10.07 16.13 -7.80
CA MET A 182 -10.75 15.07 -7.07
C MET A 182 -11.12 15.49 -5.64
N ALA A 183 -10.26 16.24 -4.95
CA ALA A 183 -10.57 16.81 -3.64
C ALA A 183 -11.82 17.70 -3.72
N THR A 184 -11.91 18.56 -4.74
CA THR A 184 -13.08 19.42 -4.98
C THR A 184 -14.33 18.60 -5.28
N LEU A 185 -14.22 17.59 -6.15
CA LEU A 185 -15.35 16.71 -6.48
C LEU A 185 -15.86 15.97 -5.23
N ILE A 186 -14.97 15.45 -4.40
CA ILE A 186 -15.35 14.78 -3.15
C ILE A 186 -15.96 15.79 -2.18
N LEU A 187 -15.41 16.98 -2.06
CA LEU A 187 -15.94 18.03 -1.19
C LEU A 187 -17.36 18.42 -1.56
N VAL A 188 -17.62 18.62 -2.85
CA VAL A 188 -18.92 19.07 -3.36
C VAL A 188 -19.94 17.92 -3.39
N LEU A 189 -19.56 16.73 -3.83
CA LEU A 189 -20.47 15.64 -4.12
C LEU A 189 -20.62 14.62 -2.96
N VAL A 190 -19.62 14.50 -2.12
CA VAL A 190 -19.59 13.52 -1.01
C VAL A 190 -19.49 14.20 0.36
N GLY A 191 -18.94 15.40 0.43
CA GLY A 191 -18.65 16.11 1.67
C GLY A 191 -19.88 16.27 2.57
N ALA A 192 -21.02 16.70 2.01
CA ALA A 192 -22.27 16.88 2.75
C ALA A 192 -22.93 15.55 3.17
N LEU A 193 -22.70 14.48 2.42
CA LEU A 193 -23.33 13.17 2.65
C LEU A 193 -22.65 12.36 3.76
N ALA A 194 -21.38 12.63 4.04
CA ALA A 194 -20.61 11.94 5.07
C ALA A 194 -20.78 12.56 6.46
N THR A 195 -21.58 13.61 6.61
CA THR A 195 -21.87 14.27 7.89
C THR A 195 -23.10 13.72 8.62
N ALA A 196 -23.90 12.89 7.97
CA ALA A 196 -24.95 12.18 8.66
C ALA A 196 -24.32 11.15 9.61
N ARG A 197 -24.03 11.57 10.83
CA ARG A 197 -23.92 10.70 11.98
C ARG A 197 -25.22 9.90 11.97
N THR A 198 -25.19 8.67 11.50
CA THR A 198 -26.38 7.82 11.64
C THR A 198 -26.63 7.73 13.14
N GLN A 199 -27.86 7.94 13.58
CA GLN A 199 -28.28 7.69 14.96
C GLN A 199 -27.81 6.31 15.44
N ASN A 200 -27.67 5.33 14.53
CA ASN A 200 -27.03 4.05 14.78
C ASN A 200 -25.57 4.12 15.27
N ASP A 201 -24.76 5.11 14.89
CA ASP A 201 -23.40 5.25 15.43
C ASP A 201 -23.43 5.75 16.88
N ALA A 202 -24.43 6.53 17.25
CA ALA A 202 -24.69 6.92 18.64
C ALA A 202 -25.23 5.73 19.44
N ASP A 203 -26.12 4.91 18.85
CA ASP A 203 -26.72 3.74 19.48
C ASP A 203 -25.74 2.55 19.57
N VAL A 204 -24.88 2.35 18.60
CA VAL A 204 -23.76 1.38 18.71
C VAL A 204 -22.74 1.78 19.78
N ASN A 205 -22.53 3.07 19.98
CA ASN A 205 -21.67 3.56 21.08
C ASN A 205 -22.42 3.72 22.41
N ALA A 206 -23.75 3.87 22.41
CA ALA A 206 -24.56 4.06 23.60
C ALA A 206 -25.32 2.81 24.07
N GLY A 207 -25.64 1.87 23.17
CA GLY A 207 -26.50 0.71 23.47
C GLY A 207 -25.78 -0.64 23.52
N ALA A 208 -24.66 -0.80 22.85
CA ALA A 208 -23.77 -1.90 23.13
C ALA A 208 -22.82 -1.43 24.22
N GLY A 209 -23.00 -1.91 25.44
CA GLY A 209 -21.96 -1.95 26.46
C GLY A 209 -20.79 -2.76 25.89
N GLY A 210 -20.15 -2.27 24.83
CA GLY A 210 -18.89 -2.80 24.34
C GLY A 210 -17.94 -2.85 25.53
N PRO A 211 -17.11 -3.89 25.66
CA PRO A 211 -16.23 -4.04 26.80
C PRO A 211 -15.47 -2.72 26.96
N LYS A 212 -15.62 -2.07 28.13
CA LYS A 212 -14.92 -0.82 28.47
C LYS A 212 -13.46 -1.04 28.12
N TRP A 213 -12.92 -0.18 27.23
CA TRP A 213 -11.53 -0.30 26.81
C TRP A 213 -10.62 -0.46 28.03
N ASN A 214 -10.03 -1.61 28.17
CA ASN A 214 -9.15 -1.97 29.27
C ASN A 214 -7.73 -2.14 28.74
N PRO A 215 -6.83 -1.16 28.95
CA PRO A 215 -5.46 -1.21 28.45
C PRO A 215 -4.71 -2.47 28.88
N ARG A 216 -4.95 -2.94 30.12
CA ARG A 216 -4.29 -4.14 30.66
C ARG A 216 -4.75 -5.40 29.92
N GLN A 217 -6.05 -5.50 29.62
CA GLN A 217 -6.59 -6.60 28.84
C GLN A 217 -6.07 -6.56 27.40
N TYR A 218 -6.05 -5.37 26.78
CA TYR A 218 -5.52 -5.18 25.43
C TYR A 218 -4.04 -5.60 25.33
N LEU A 219 -3.20 -5.15 26.29
CA LEU A 219 -1.78 -5.53 26.32
C LEU A 219 -1.58 -7.04 26.56
N ARG A 220 -2.43 -7.66 27.37
CA ARG A 220 -2.41 -9.12 27.57
C ARG A 220 -2.80 -9.85 26.31
N ASP A 221 -3.85 -9.44 25.62
CA ASP A 221 -4.33 -10.02 24.36
C ASP A 221 -3.28 -9.85 23.24
N LEU A 222 -2.67 -8.66 23.13
CA LEU A 222 -1.56 -8.41 22.22
C LEU A 222 -0.35 -9.31 22.56
N GLY A 223 0.00 -9.42 23.83
CA GLY A 223 1.05 -10.33 24.31
C GLY A 223 0.75 -11.79 23.97
N GLY A 224 -0.52 -12.20 23.98
CA GLY A 224 -0.96 -13.52 23.53
C GLY A 224 -0.71 -13.73 22.02
N LEU A 225 -1.10 -12.75 21.18
CA LEU A 225 -0.86 -12.81 19.72
C LEU A 225 0.64 -12.83 19.39
N LEU A 226 1.46 -12.04 20.08
CA LEU A 226 2.92 -12.02 19.89
C LEU A 226 3.59 -13.33 20.30
N ARG A 227 2.97 -14.14 21.15
CA ARG A 227 3.46 -15.47 21.55
C ARG A 227 2.95 -16.58 20.63
N ASP A 228 1.94 -16.31 19.82
CA ASP A 228 1.43 -17.26 18.85
C ASP A 228 2.44 -17.44 17.72
N ARG A 229 3.15 -18.58 17.75
CA ARG A 229 4.22 -18.89 16.81
C ARG A 229 3.72 -18.92 15.36
N THR A 230 2.53 -19.47 15.13
CA THR A 230 1.95 -19.61 13.80
C THR A 230 1.64 -18.23 13.20
N LEU A 231 0.92 -17.40 13.94
CA LEU A 231 0.58 -16.05 13.53
C LEU A 231 1.84 -15.21 13.30
N MET A 232 2.82 -15.28 14.19
CA MET A 232 4.06 -14.52 14.06
C MET A 232 4.89 -14.94 12.86
N LEU A 233 5.00 -16.25 12.56
CA LEU A 233 5.68 -16.73 11.35
C LEU A 233 5.01 -16.21 10.09
N ILE A 234 3.67 -16.19 10.03
CA ILE A 234 2.91 -15.62 8.90
C ILE A 234 3.18 -14.10 8.78
N CYS A 235 3.05 -13.36 9.88
CA CYS A 235 3.22 -11.91 9.89
C CYS A 235 4.66 -11.48 9.54
N VAL A 236 5.67 -12.17 10.09
CA VAL A 236 7.09 -11.87 9.79
C VAL A 236 7.43 -12.21 8.35
N SER A 237 6.93 -13.36 7.83
CA SER A 237 7.10 -13.69 6.40
C SER A 237 6.44 -12.64 5.50
N ALA A 238 5.26 -12.12 5.88
CA ALA A 238 4.61 -11.02 5.18
C ALA A 238 5.43 -9.70 5.26
N GLY A 239 6.10 -9.44 6.38
CA GLY A 239 7.02 -8.32 6.56
C GLY A 239 8.22 -8.39 5.60
N PHE A 240 8.89 -9.54 5.50
CA PHE A 240 9.98 -9.77 4.53
C PHE A 240 9.50 -9.66 3.08
N ARG A 241 8.31 -10.20 2.77
CA ARG A 241 7.70 -10.00 1.45
C ARG A 241 7.50 -8.52 1.15
N THR A 242 7.00 -7.73 2.11
CA THR A 242 6.79 -6.29 1.94
C THR A 242 8.12 -5.55 1.81
N LEU A 243 9.16 -5.95 2.56
CA LEU A 243 10.51 -5.46 2.41
C LEU A 243 11.00 -5.64 0.96
N THR A 244 10.87 -6.86 0.42
CA THR A 244 11.25 -7.16 -0.97
C THR A 244 10.46 -6.30 -1.97
N GLN A 245 9.14 -6.19 -1.80
CA GLN A 245 8.27 -5.42 -2.69
C GLN A 245 8.61 -3.93 -2.70
N VAL A 246 8.78 -3.32 -1.54
CA VAL A 246 9.08 -1.88 -1.43
C VAL A 246 10.48 -1.58 -1.96
N GLY A 247 11.46 -2.46 -1.68
CA GLY A 247 12.79 -2.36 -2.27
C GLY A 247 12.76 -2.36 -3.81
N LEU A 248 11.98 -3.27 -4.40
CA LEU A 248 11.79 -3.31 -5.86
C LEU A 248 11.10 -2.04 -6.39
N LEU A 249 10.02 -1.60 -5.76
CA LEU A 249 9.27 -0.42 -6.21
C LEU A 249 10.12 0.85 -6.21
N VAL A 250 11.00 1.01 -5.21
CA VAL A 250 11.88 2.18 -5.08
C VAL A 250 13.06 2.10 -6.04
N PHE A 251 13.72 0.94 -6.14
CA PHE A 251 15.02 0.87 -6.81
C PHE A 251 14.98 0.26 -8.20
N LEU A 252 13.90 -0.39 -8.63
CA LEU A 252 13.78 -0.84 -10.02
C LEU A 252 13.82 0.35 -11.00
N PRO A 253 13.10 1.48 -10.78
CA PRO A 253 13.24 2.65 -11.63
C PRO A 253 14.64 3.24 -11.66
N VAL A 254 15.32 3.28 -10.50
CA VAL A 254 16.70 3.79 -10.39
C VAL A 254 17.68 2.89 -11.15
N TYR A 255 17.55 1.57 -11.00
CA TYR A 255 18.33 0.58 -11.74
C TYR A 255 18.14 0.70 -13.26
N LEU A 256 16.86 0.80 -13.69
CA LEU A 256 16.56 0.96 -15.11
C LEU A 256 17.19 2.22 -15.71
N ALA A 257 17.15 3.32 -14.97
CA ALA A 257 17.69 4.60 -15.45
C ALA A 257 19.23 4.67 -15.40
N TYR A 258 19.84 4.19 -14.30
CA TYR A 258 21.28 4.37 -14.05
C TYR A 258 22.12 3.26 -14.69
N GLU A 259 21.70 2.01 -14.52
CA GLU A 259 22.49 0.86 -14.98
C GLU A 259 22.09 0.41 -16.40
N GLN A 260 20.79 0.49 -16.72
CA GLN A 260 20.28 0.03 -18.00
C GLN A 260 20.14 1.16 -19.05
N GLY A 261 20.25 2.42 -18.62
CA GLY A 261 20.15 3.59 -19.50
C GLY A 261 18.75 3.81 -20.10
N TYR A 262 17.70 3.28 -19.47
CA TYR A 262 16.34 3.40 -19.96
C TYR A 262 15.83 4.84 -19.90
N SER A 263 15.12 5.24 -20.93
CA SER A 263 14.40 6.52 -20.95
C SER A 263 13.28 6.54 -19.90
N PRO A 264 12.84 7.71 -19.41
CA PRO A 264 11.77 7.80 -18.44
C PRO A 264 10.48 7.10 -18.86
N ILE A 265 10.12 7.12 -20.15
CA ILE A 265 8.95 6.41 -20.66
C ILE A 265 9.16 4.88 -20.59
N ALA A 266 10.35 4.37 -20.90
CA ALA A 266 10.65 2.95 -20.79
C ALA A 266 10.61 2.48 -19.32
N VAL A 267 11.13 3.28 -18.40
CA VAL A 267 10.98 3.05 -16.95
C VAL A 267 9.50 2.97 -16.56
N GLY A 268 8.70 3.94 -16.98
CA GLY A 268 7.25 3.97 -16.73
C GLY A 268 6.54 2.73 -17.26
N VAL A 269 6.87 2.29 -18.50
CA VAL A 269 6.34 1.05 -19.09
C VAL A 269 6.70 -0.18 -18.26
N CYS A 270 7.97 -0.35 -17.87
CA CYS A 270 8.40 -1.48 -17.04
C CYS A 270 7.65 -1.53 -15.72
N MET A 271 7.52 -0.39 -15.02
CA MET A 271 6.78 -0.31 -13.76
C MET A 271 5.29 -0.64 -13.96
N THR A 272 4.69 -0.15 -15.04
CA THR A 272 3.29 -0.45 -15.38
C THR A 272 3.09 -1.94 -15.68
N VAL A 273 3.99 -2.57 -16.44
CA VAL A 273 3.95 -4.01 -16.72
C VAL A 273 3.97 -4.82 -15.42
N MET A 274 4.86 -4.47 -14.49
CA MET A 274 4.92 -5.11 -13.18
C MET A 274 3.60 -4.99 -12.41
N GLN A 275 3.01 -3.80 -12.38
CA GLN A 275 1.79 -3.52 -11.63
C GLN A 275 0.55 -4.17 -12.27
N VAL A 276 0.45 -4.16 -13.61
CA VAL A 276 -0.65 -4.82 -14.35
C VAL A 276 -0.59 -6.33 -14.15
N ALA A 277 0.60 -6.93 -14.23
CA ALA A 277 0.77 -8.36 -13.92
C ALA A 277 0.33 -8.67 -12.49
N GLY A 278 0.65 -7.79 -11.53
CA GLY A 278 0.21 -7.88 -10.14
C GLY A 278 -1.30 -7.76 -9.97
N LEU A 279 -1.95 -6.84 -10.69
CA LEU A 279 -3.40 -6.66 -10.67
C LEU A 279 -4.13 -7.94 -11.09
N ILE A 280 -3.63 -8.61 -12.14
CA ILE A 280 -4.17 -9.89 -12.64
C ILE A 280 -3.89 -11.02 -11.65
N ALA A 281 -2.71 -11.02 -11.05
CA ALA A 281 -2.25 -12.11 -10.17
C ALA A 281 -3.01 -12.19 -8.84
N GLY A 282 -3.52 -11.09 -8.30
CA GLY A 282 -4.21 -11.06 -7.02
C GLY A 282 -5.42 -12.01 -6.96
N PRO A 283 -6.42 -11.86 -7.85
CA PRO A 283 -7.57 -12.79 -7.92
C PRO A 283 -7.18 -14.23 -8.21
N ILE A 284 -6.19 -14.46 -9.09
CA ILE A 284 -5.70 -15.80 -9.42
C ILE A 284 -5.08 -16.47 -8.18
N GLY A 285 -4.18 -15.77 -7.48
CA GLY A 285 -3.55 -16.25 -6.26
C GLY A 285 -4.57 -16.55 -5.16
N GLY A 286 -5.56 -15.69 -4.98
CA GLY A 286 -6.67 -15.89 -4.07
C GLY A 286 -7.43 -17.18 -4.38
N HIS A 287 -7.90 -17.36 -5.60
CA HIS A 287 -8.63 -18.54 -6.04
C HIS A 287 -7.79 -19.83 -5.90
N LEU A 288 -6.54 -19.80 -6.36
CA LEU A 288 -5.64 -20.97 -6.22
C LEU A 288 -5.42 -21.32 -4.75
N SER A 289 -5.34 -20.34 -3.86
CA SER A 289 -5.13 -20.61 -2.43
C SER A 289 -6.34 -21.24 -1.75
N ASP A 290 -7.56 -20.98 -2.24
CA ASP A 290 -8.78 -21.60 -1.74
C ASP A 290 -8.87 -23.09 -2.13
N THR A 291 -8.27 -23.48 -3.28
CA THR A 291 -8.29 -24.85 -3.80
C THR A 291 -7.08 -25.68 -3.41
N MET A 292 -5.87 -25.09 -3.42
CA MET A 292 -4.60 -25.77 -3.18
C MET A 292 -4.08 -25.62 -1.74
N GLY A 293 -4.69 -24.72 -0.94
CA GLY A 293 -4.27 -24.35 0.41
C GLY A 293 -3.31 -23.15 0.44
N ARG A 294 -3.43 -22.32 1.50
CA ARG A 294 -2.68 -21.04 1.66
C ARG A 294 -1.18 -21.24 1.59
N LYS A 295 -0.67 -22.20 2.36
CA LYS A 295 0.78 -22.48 2.48
C LYS A 295 1.44 -22.77 1.14
N LYS A 296 0.84 -23.63 0.31
CA LYS A 296 1.42 -24.03 -0.99
C LYS A 296 1.53 -22.84 -1.95
N VAL A 297 0.47 -22.05 -2.06
CA VAL A 297 0.46 -20.89 -2.97
C VAL A 297 1.45 -19.83 -2.52
N ILE A 298 1.55 -19.55 -1.23
CA ILE A 298 2.53 -18.60 -0.68
C ILE A 298 3.94 -19.08 -0.96
N MET A 299 4.26 -20.34 -0.65
CA MET A 299 5.60 -20.89 -0.81
C MET A 299 6.05 -20.91 -2.28
N SER A 300 5.17 -21.36 -3.19
CA SER A 300 5.49 -21.35 -4.62
C SER A 300 5.68 -19.93 -5.15
N SER A 301 4.82 -19.00 -4.77
CA SER A 301 4.93 -17.60 -5.19
C SER A 301 6.18 -16.92 -4.65
N MET A 302 6.58 -17.17 -3.39
CA MET A 302 7.84 -16.63 -2.82
C MET A 302 9.07 -17.20 -3.52
N LEU A 303 9.10 -18.51 -3.74
CA LEU A 303 10.21 -19.15 -4.45
C LEU A 303 10.36 -18.60 -5.87
N LEU A 304 9.25 -18.55 -6.61
CA LEU A 304 9.23 -18.01 -7.98
C LEU A 304 9.56 -16.52 -8.00
N SER A 305 9.14 -15.73 -6.99
CA SER A 305 9.59 -14.33 -6.87
C SER A 305 11.10 -14.21 -6.72
N GLY A 306 11.73 -15.03 -5.87
CA GLY A 306 13.18 -15.02 -5.72
C GLY A 306 13.90 -15.39 -7.02
N ILE A 307 13.46 -16.45 -7.69
CA ILE A 307 14.02 -16.90 -8.98
C ILE A 307 13.86 -15.82 -10.04
N THR A 308 12.68 -15.20 -10.12
CA THR A 308 12.40 -14.17 -11.14
C THR A 308 13.17 -12.87 -10.89
N ILE A 309 13.42 -12.48 -9.62
CA ILE A 309 14.30 -11.34 -9.31
C ILE A 309 15.73 -11.63 -9.78
N ILE A 310 16.27 -12.82 -9.51
CA ILE A 310 17.59 -13.22 -10.00
C ILE A 310 17.60 -13.24 -11.53
N GLY A 311 16.59 -13.85 -12.15
CA GLY A 311 16.45 -13.89 -13.60
C GLY A 311 16.37 -12.50 -14.23
N MET A 312 15.67 -11.56 -13.60
CA MET A 312 15.58 -10.16 -14.02
C MET A 312 16.99 -9.50 -14.06
N VAL A 313 17.77 -9.68 -12.99
CA VAL A 313 19.13 -9.14 -12.91
C VAL A 313 20.04 -9.76 -14.00
N LEU A 314 19.96 -11.07 -14.20
CA LEU A 314 20.78 -11.79 -15.18
C LEU A 314 20.36 -11.52 -16.61
N ALA A 315 19.09 -11.18 -16.86
CA ALA A 315 18.58 -10.87 -18.20
C ALA A 315 19.18 -9.58 -18.79
N GLY A 316 19.65 -8.66 -17.94
CA GLY A 316 20.29 -7.41 -18.37
C GLY A 316 19.39 -6.61 -19.33
N GLN A 317 19.93 -6.21 -20.49
CA GLN A 317 19.20 -5.44 -21.53
C GLN A 317 18.43 -6.31 -22.54
N SER A 318 18.32 -7.61 -22.31
CA SER A 318 17.61 -8.51 -23.22
C SER A 318 16.09 -8.35 -23.13
N PHE A 319 15.38 -8.80 -24.18
CA PHE A 319 13.90 -8.84 -24.14
C PHE A 319 13.34 -9.68 -22.98
N ALA A 320 14.11 -10.67 -22.51
CA ALA A 320 13.73 -11.47 -21.35
C ALA A 320 13.55 -10.63 -20.07
N PHE A 321 14.21 -9.46 -19.95
CA PHE A 321 14.10 -8.58 -18.81
C PHE A 321 12.65 -8.19 -18.52
N ILE A 322 11.91 -7.71 -19.52
CA ILE A 322 10.51 -7.29 -19.32
C ILE A 322 9.60 -8.45 -18.92
N ILE A 323 9.90 -9.66 -19.41
CA ILE A 323 9.18 -10.87 -19.00
C ILE A 323 9.43 -11.15 -17.52
N PHE A 324 10.68 -11.07 -17.05
CA PHE A 324 10.99 -11.24 -15.64
C PHE A 324 10.37 -10.15 -14.78
N VAL A 325 10.33 -8.89 -15.23
CA VAL A 325 9.63 -7.79 -14.54
C VAL A 325 8.13 -8.12 -14.36
N ALA A 326 7.47 -8.62 -15.43
CA ALA A 326 6.08 -9.04 -15.34
C ALA A 326 5.89 -10.21 -14.37
N LEU A 327 6.76 -11.22 -14.41
CA LEU A 327 6.70 -12.37 -13.51
C LEU A 327 6.97 -12.00 -12.05
N VAL A 328 7.92 -11.08 -11.78
CA VAL A 328 8.14 -10.53 -10.44
C VAL A 328 6.85 -9.87 -9.92
N GLY A 329 6.23 -9.01 -10.74
CA GLY A 329 4.95 -8.40 -10.40
C GLY A 329 3.88 -9.46 -10.12
N PHE A 330 3.72 -10.44 -11.02
CA PHE A 330 2.73 -11.50 -10.88
C PHE A 330 2.90 -12.25 -9.56
N PHE A 331 4.05 -12.85 -9.31
CA PHE A 331 4.25 -13.68 -8.12
C PHE A 331 4.24 -12.87 -6.82
N MET A 332 4.81 -11.65 -6.83
CA MET A 332 4.87 -10.80 -5.65
C MET A 332 3.48 -10.34 -5.18
N TYR A 333 2.57 -10.03 -6.11
CA TYR A 333 1.22 -9.57 -5.76
C TYR A 333 0.22 -10.72 -5.57
N ALA A 334 0.41 -11.88 -6.21
CA ALA A 334 -0.46 -13.05 -6.03
C ALA A 334 -0.58 -13.47 -4.57
N MET A 335 0.51 -13.42 -3.80
CA MET A 335 0.54 -13.85 -2.40
C MET A 335 -0.04 -12.83 -1.41
N ARG A 336 -0.21 -11.54 -1.80
CA ARG A 336 -0.66 -10.49 -0.87
C ARG A 336 -2.02 -10.78 -0.22
N PRO A 337 -3.11 -11.03 -0.99
CA PRO A 337 -4.41 -11.35 -0.41
C PRO A 337 -4.40 -12.68 0.35
N VAL A 338 -3.59 -13.66 -0.11
CA VAL A 338 -3.49 -14.98 0.51
C VAL A 338 -2.87 -14.89 1.90
N MET A 339 -1.78 -14.13 2.06
CA MET A 339 -1.14 -13.94 3.37
C MET A 339 -2.03 -13.17 4.33
N GLN A 340 -2.80 -12.19 3.84
CA GLN A 340 -3.74 -11.44 4.65
C GLN A 340 -4.88 -12.34 5.16
N ALA A 341 -5.46 -13.14 4.27
CA ALA A 341 -6.49 -14.11 4.65
C ALA A 341 -5.96 -15.13 5.67
N TRP A 342 -4.76 -15.65 5.44
CA TRP A 342 -4.14 -16.64 6.32
C TRP A 342 -3.84 -16.09 7.72
N ALA A 343 -3.40 -14.85 7.83
CA ALA A 343 -3.21 -14.19 9.14
C ALA A 343 -4.54 -14.01 9.87
N VAL A 344 -5.61 -13.61 9.17
CA VAL A 344 -6.95 -13.46 9.76
C VAL A 344 -7.50 -14.82 10.22
N GLU A 345 -7.34 -15.89 9.43
CA GLU A 345 -7.77 -17.24 9.77
C GLU A 345 -7.09 -17.79 11.04
N ASN A 346 -5.82 -17.40 11.28
CA ASN A 346 -5.04 -17.78 12.46
C ASN A 346 -5.17 -16.79 13.62
N THR A 347 -6.07 -15.82 13.53
CA THR A 347 -6.34 -14.86 14.62
C THR A 347 -7.68 -15.20 15.28
N PRO A 348 -7.77 -15.30 16.62
CA PRO A 348 -9.03 -15.48 17.32
C PRO A 348 -10.06 -14.42 16.91
N ARG A 349 -11.30 -14.81 16.62
CA ARG A 349 -12.36 -13.91 16.11
C ARG A 349 -12.53 -12.65 16.96
N ARG A 350 -12.42 -12.78 18.30
CA ARG A 350 -12.51 -11.65 19.23
C ARG A 350 -11.36 -10.64 19.11
N LEU A 351 -10.23 -11.05 18.50
CA LEU A 351 -9.02 -10.25 18.35
C LEU A 351 -8.72 -9.93 16.87
N ALA A 352 -9.66 -10.15 15.97
CA ALA A 352 -9.45 -9.99 14.52
C ALA A 352 -8.89 -8.60 14.16
N GLY A 353 -9.42 -7.52 14.77
CA GLY A 353 -8.89 -6.17 14.56
C GLY A 353 -7.46 -6.00 15.05
N THR A 354 -7.13 -6.52 16.24
CA THR A 354 -5.78 -6.47 16.81
C THR A 354 -4.79 -7.29 15.96
N GLY A 355 -5.21 -8.47 15.49
CA GLY A 355 -4.39 -9.31 14.61
C GLY A 355 -4.05 -8.66 13.27
N VAL A 356 -5.05 -8.04 12.64
CA VAL A 356 -4.84 -7.24 11.42
C VAL A 356 -3.91 -6.05 11.69
N GLY A 357 -4.12 -5.33 12.79
CA GLY A 357 -3.25 -4.22 13.21
C GLY A 357 -1.80 -4.65 13.42
N LEU A 358 -1.59 -5.80 14.09
CA LEU A 358 -0.27 -6.39 14.28
C LEU A 358 0.39 -6.72 12.94
N GLN A 359 -0.34 -7.36 12.03
CA GLN A 359 0.16 -7.67 10.69
C GLN A 359 0.59 -6.39 9.95
N PHE A 360 -0.28 -5.38 9.88
CA PHE A 360 0.06 -4.12 9.20
C PHE A 360 1.25 -3.40 9.84
N THR A 361 1.42 -3.49 11.15
CA THR A 361 2.59 -2.93 11.84
C THR A 361 3.87 -3.62 11.37
N ILE A 362 3.88 -4.94 11.28
CA ILE A 362 5.05 -5.70 10.81
C ILE A 362 5.33 -5.40 9.33
N LEU A 363 4.29 -5.28 8.51
CA LEU A 363 4.43 -4.87 7.10
C LEU A 363 5.03 -3.46 6.99
N ALA A 364 4.56 -2.51 7.81
CA ALA A 364 5.07 -1.15 7.83
C ALA A 364 6.56 -1.08 8.24
N ILE A 365 6.98 -1.90 9.21
CA ILE A 365 8.39 -2.03 9.60
C ILE A 365 9.21 -2.54 8.41
N GLY A 366 8.78 -3.62 7.75
CA GLY A 366 9.46 -4.16 6.56
C GLY A 366 9.58 -3.13 5.44
N GLY A 367 8.47 -2.44 5.12
CA GLY A 367 8.44 -1.39 4.10
C GLY A 367 9.32 -0.17 4.44
N SER A 368 9.43 0.18 5.71
CA SER A 368 10.23 1.33 6.16
C SER A 368 11.74 1.03 6.14
N ILE A 369 12.13 -0.20 6.44
CA ILE A 369 13.55 -0.61 6.47
C ILE A 369 14.10 -0.84 5.05
N ALA A 370 13.28 -1.36 4.15
CA ALA A 370 13.69 -1.84 2.85
C ALA A 370 14.49 -0.84 2.02
N PRO A 371 14.05 0.43 1.79
CA PRO A 371 14.75 1.33 0.91
C PRO A 371 16.13 1.73 1.47
N ALA A 372 16.22 2.03 2.77
CA ALA A 372 17.50 2.39 3.39
C ALA A 372 18.51 1.24 3.33
N THR A 373 18.07 0.00 3.62
CA THR A 373 18.93 -1.18 3.56
C THR A 373 19.39 -1.48 2.14
N PHE A 374 18.48 -1.40 1.15
CA PHE A 374 18.85 -1.58 -0.25
C PHE A 374 19.90 -0.55 -0.68
N GLY A 375 19.64 0.74 -0.38
CA GLY A 375 20.54 1.83 -0.75
C GLY A 375 21.94 1.66 -0.14
N LEU A 376 22.00 1.29 1.14
CA LEU A 376 23.28 1.02 1.82
C LEU A 376 24.06 -0.13 1.17
N ILE A 377 23.38 -1.22 0.82
CA ILE A 377 24.01 -2.35 0.13
C ILE A 377 24.48 -1.92 -1.27
N ALA A 378 23.69 -1.15 -1.99
CA ALA A 378 24.01 -0.68 -3.33
C ALA A 378 25.25 0.25 -3.33
N ASP A 379 25.36 1.16 -2.37
CA ASP A 379 26.52 2.06 -2.25
C ASP A 379 27.77 1.30 -1.74
N THR A 380 27.61 0.28 -0.87
CA THR A 380 28.74 -0.43 -0.27
C THR A 380 29.34 -1.46 -1.23
N TRP A 381 28.52 -2.15 -1.98
CA TRP A 381 28.96 -3.18 -2.94
C TRP A 381 28.60 -2.82 -4.38
N ASN A 382 27.34 -2.92 -4.75
CA ASN A 382 26.75 -2.47 -6.02
C ASN A 382 25.22 -2.73 -6.00
N VAL A 383 24.52 -2.18 -6.98
CA VAL A 383 23.07 -2.32 -7.10
C VAL A 383 22.62 -3.77 -7.33
N TYR A 384 23.44 -4.59 -8.01
CA TYR A 384 23.13 -6.01 -8.26
C TYR A 384 23.13 -6.81 -6.95
N ALA A 385 24.10 -6.56 -6.05
CA ALA A 385 24.13 -7.16 -4.73
C ALA A 385 22.87 -6.83 -3.92
N ALA A 386 22.34 -5.61 -4.06
CA ALA A 386 21.12 -5.20 -3.39
C ALA A 386 19.89 -5.96 -3.95
N PHE A 387 19.80 -6.23 -5.25
CA PHE A 387 18.74 -7.10 -5.79
C PHE A 387 18.88 -8.55 -5.35
N TYR A 388 20.10 -9.08 -5.29
CA TYR A 388 20.31 -10.43 -4.74
C TYR A 388 19.96 -10.49 -3.24
N PHE A 389 20.20 -9.43 -2.49
CA PHE A 389 19.71 -9.31 -1.11
C PHE A 389 18.16 -9.39 -1.06
N LEU A 390 17.44 -8.70 -1.94
CA LEU A 390 15.98 -8.82 -2.01
C LEU A 390 15.52 -10.24 -2.38
N ALA A 391 16.20 -10.89 -3.32
CA ALA A 391 15.94 -12.29 -3.63
C ALA A 391 16.20 -13.19 -2.41
N GLY A 392 17.27 -12.94 -1.67
CA GLY A 392 17.59 -13.63 -0.42
C GLY A 392 16.54 -13.44 0.66
N THR A 393 16.00 -12.21 0.81
CA THR A 393 14.96 -11.92 1.82
C THR A 393 13.65 -12.64 1.53
N ILE A 394 13.21 -12.71 0.27
CA ILE A 394 11.98 -13.45 -0.06
C ILE A 394 12.18 -14.97 0.07
N ILE A 395 13.36 -15.49 -0.21
CA ILE A 395 13.69 -16.91 0.04
C ILE A 395 13.74 -17.17 1.55
N ALA A 396 14.33 -16.29 2.35
CA ALA A 396 14.31 -16.42 3.81
C ALA A 396 12.88 -16.41 4.35
N ALA A 397 12.00 -15.53 3.81
CA ALA A 397 10.58 -15.55 4.12
C ALA A 397 9.94 -16.90 3.78
N ASN A 398 10.27 -17.47 2.63
CA ASN A 398 9.79 -18.79 2.21
C ASN A 398 10.22 -19.90 3.18
N LEU A 399 11.46 -19.86 3.66
CA LEU A 399 11.95 -20.79 4.66
C LEU A 399 11.19 -20.66 6.00
N LEU A 400 10.85 -19.44 6.42
CA LEU A 400 10.01 -19.24 7.62
C LEU A 400 8.63 -19.86 7.46
N VAL A 401 8.02 -19.79 6.27
CA VAL A 401 6.72 -20.42 5.98
C VAL A 401 6.76 -21.94 6.10
N LEU A 402 7.93 -22.58 5.89
CA LEU A 402 8.07 -24.04 6.11
C LEU A 402 7.69 -24.46 7.53
N PHE A 403 8.01 -23.63 8.53
CA PHE A 403 7.76 -23.88 9.94
C PHE A 403 6.33 -23.60 10.39
N VAL A 404 5.50 -22.98 9.53
CA VAL A 404 4.06 -22.84 9.81
C VAL A 404 3.41 -24.21 9.67
N PRO A 405 2.60 -24.66 10.66
CA PRO A 405 1.86 -25.91 10.55
C PRO A 405 1.01 -25.99 9.27
N ARG A 406 0.73 -27.22 8.78
CA ARG A 406 -0.18 -27.40 7.64
C ARG A 406 -1.61 -27.05 8.05
N ASP A 407 -2.37 -26.49 7.11
CA ASP A 407 -3.79 -26.22 7.29
C ASP A 407 -4.51 -27.49 7.74
N GLY A 408 -5.19 -27.44 8.89
CA GLY A 408 -5.88 -28.59 9.49
C GLY A 408 -5.19 -29.29 10.66
N ALA A 409 -3.94 -28.94 11.03
CA ALA A 409 -3.23 -29.58 12.14
C ALA A 409 -3.56 -28.99 13.54
N THR A 410 -4.41 -27.94 13.62
CA THR A 410 -4.78 -27.27 14.88
C THR A 410 -6.18 -27.64 15.39
N ALA A 411 -6.85 -28.66 14.80
CA ALA A 411 -8.16 -29.15 15.20
C ALA A 411 -8.08 -30.54 15.87
N ALA A 412 -7.03 -30.78 16.67
CA ALA A 412 -6.94 -31.96 17.53
C ALA A 412 -6.62 -31.55 18.97
#